data_7772254cc761a6363e3beb245ed8f340
#
_entry.id   7772254cc761a6363e3beb245ed8f340
#
_cell.length_a   1.000
_cell.length_b   1.000
_cell.length_c   1.000
_cell.angle_alpha   90.00
_cell.angle_beta   90.00
_cell.angle_gamma   90.00
#
_symmetry.space_group_name_H-M   'P 1'
#
loop_
_entity.id
_entity.type
_entity.pdbx_description
1 polymer ?
#
loop_
_entity_poly.entity_id
_entity_poly.type
_entity_poly.pdbx_seq_one_letter_code
_entity_poly.pdbx_strand_id
1 'polypeptide(L)'
;PPPPPPTPLFNHTPTTDNNTPQHSSAASDVYKRQICTAILDWAEKNDIGFSAVVSTGIAADLDFGDYLDFLVSDPATKAILLYIEGINDARRFMSSLRAAARIKPVIALKVGRHAAGAEASMSHTGALVGSDEVFASALSRSGVLRVQTVGQLFSAAKALSAANYRGKSERLVIITNGGGPGVMAADRATDQEIELSSLSPSTMAALDEVLPSVWSHGNPVDIIGDAPPERYEQALDICLKDPGVDGAIVILTPQAMTNPTEVAKAVLESAANTSKPLMTSWMGGKQVEAARKLLREARLPDFRTLENAVDAFSYLARYNTNQRLLLQTPGGLPRGQEVPDR
;
A
#
# COMPACT_ATOMS: atom_id res chain seq x y z
N PRO A 1 14.28 -6.51 -33.42
CA PRO A 1 13.58 -5.43 -32.73
C PRO A 1 12.42 -6.04 -31.93
N PRO A 2 12.15 -5.54 -30.70
CA PRO A 2 11.02 -6.02 -29.92
C PRO A 2 9.71 -5.62 -30.60
N PRO A 3 8.61 -6.37 -30.42
CA PRO A 3 7.32 -6.03 -30.99
C PRO A 3 6.80 -4.72 -30.43
N PRO A 4 6.07 -3.92 -31.21
CA PRO A 4 5.51 -2.65 -30.75
C PRO A 4 4.49 -2.89 -29.61
N PRO A 5 4.31 -1.91 -28.69
CA PRO A 5 3.33 -2.01 -27.63
C PRO A 5 1.91 -2.11 -28.22
N PRO A 6 0.97 -2.78 -27.53
CA PRO A 6 -0.39 -2.91 -28.03
C PRO A 6 -1.06 -1.53 -28.09
N THR A 7 -1.70 -1.26 -29.21
CA THR A 7 -2.48 -0.05 -29.49
C THR A 7 -3.63 0.08 -28.48
N PRO A 8 -3.88 1.27 -27.90
CA PRO A 8 -5.03 1.44 -27.00
C PRO A 8 -6.34 1.31 -27.77
N LEU A 9 -7.22 0.46 -27.25
CA LEU A 9 -8.57 0.21 -27.76
C LEU A 9 -9.54 1.37 -27.44
N PHE A 10 -9.29 2.57 -27.94
CA PHE A 10 -10.29 3.66 -27.91
C PHE A 10 -10.06 4.62 -29.06
N ASN A 11 -10.67 4.31 -30.21
CA ASN A 11 -10.95 5.28 -31.27
C ASN A 11 -12.46 5.35 -31.46
N HIS A 12 -13.11 6.32 -30.83
CA HIS A 12 -14.42 6.80 -31.27
C HIS A 12 -14.41 8.33 -31.21
N THR A 13 -14.36 8.93 -32.38
CA THR A 13 -14.68 10.34 -32.66
C THR A 13 -16.14 10.59 -32.24
N PRO A 14 -16.45 11.68 -31.51
CA PRO A 14 -17.84 11.99 -31.20
C PRO A 14 -18.52 12.57 -32.43
N THR A 15 -19.54 11.87 -32.95
CA THR A 15 -20.54 12.43 -33.87
C THR A 15 -21.48 13.33 -33.09
N THR A 16 -21.57 14.60 -33.52
CA THR A 16 -22.54 15.57 -33.06
C THR A 16 -23.93 15.18 -33.63
N ASP A 17 -24.85 14.80 -32.73
CA ASP A 17 -26.29 14.88 -33.00
C ASP A 17 -27.00 15.59 -31.85
N ASN A 18 -27.57 16.75 -32.19
CA ASN A 18 -28.47 17.53 -31.37
C ASN A 18 -29.85 16.83 -31.34
N ASN A 19 -30.36 16.44 -30.17
CA ASN A 19 -31.68 16.80 -29.63
C ASN A 19 -32.11 15.99 -28.42
N THR A 20 -32.61 16.74 -27.42
CA THR A 20 -33.47 16.36 -26.28
C THR A 20 -32.79 15.90 -24.95
N PRO A 21 -33.46 16.11 -23.79
CA PRO A 21 -32.80 16.35 -22.49
C PRO A 21 -32.39 15.05 -21.79
N GLN A 22 -31.14 14.63 -22.01
CA GLN A 22 -30.46 13.58 -21.26
C GLN A 22 -29.14 14.11 -20.64
N HIS A 23 -29.16 15.34 -20.14
CA HIS A 23 -27.94 16.01 -19.69
C HIS A 23 -27.38 15.51 -18.32
N SER A 24 -28.08 14.69 -17.56
CA SER A 24 -27.58 14.25 -16.25
C SER A 24 -26.65 13.02 -16.31
N SER A 25 -26.87 12.08 -17.24
CA SER A 25 -26.05 10.88 -17.34
C SER A 25 -24.72 11.10 -18.06
N ALA A 26 -24.71 11.88 -19.16
CA ALA A 26 -23.50 12.17 -19.92
C ALA A 26 -22.48 13.04 -19.13
N ALA A 27 -22.97 13.99 -18.33
CA ALA A 27 -22.10 14.80 -17.46
C ALA A 27 -21.45 13.94 -16.37
N SER A 28 -22.19 13.04 -15.74
CA SER A 28 -21.65 12.10 -14.73
C SER A 28 -20.53 11.22 -15.27
N ASP A 29 -20.65 10.72 -16.49
CA ASP A 29 -19.62 9.87 -17.13
C ASP A 29 -18.34 10.65 -17.47
N VAL A 30 -18.45 11.91 -17.88
CA VAL A 30 -17.29 12.77 -18.16
C VAL A 30 -16.51 13.04 -16.88
N TYR A 31 -17.16 13.32 -15.74
CA TYR A 31 -16.48 13.56 -14.47
C TYR A 31 -15.79 12.33 -13.91
N LYS A 32 -16.39 11.14 -14.01
CA LYS A 32 -15.75 9.88 -13.59
C LYS A 32 -14.50 9.56 -14.40
N ARG A 33 -14.49 9.89 -15.69
CA ARG A 33 -13.31 9.76 -16.56
C ARG A 33 -12.17 10.70 -16.18
N GLN A 34 -12.46 11.88 -15.63
CA GLN A 34 -11.43 12.83 -15.22
C GLN A 34 -10.51 12.30 -14.12
N ILE A 35 -11.06 11.59 -13.12
CA ILE A 35 -10.26 10.95 -12.07
C ILE A 35 -9.38 9.85 -12.67
N CYS A 36 -9.91 9.02 -13.57
CA CYS A 36 -9.13 7.98 -14.24
C CYS A 36 -7.98 8.58 -15.06
N THR A 37 -8.22 9.66 -15.80
CA THR A 37 -7.20 10.34 -16.60
C THR A 37 -6.12 10.95 -15.71
N ALA A 38 -6.51 11.64 -14.62
CA ALA A 38 -5.56 12.21 -13.66
C ALA A 38 -4.72 11.13 -12.96
N ILE A 39 -5.32 9.99 -12.63
CA ILE A 39 -4.65 8.82 -12.05
C ILE A 39 -3.63 8.24 -13.03
N LEU A 40 -3.96 8.13 -14.31
CA LEU A 40 -3.05 7.62 -15.35
C LEU A 40 -1.85 8.54 -15.56
N ASP A 41 -2.07 9.86 -15.67
CA ASP A 41 -1.00 10.85 -15.78
C ASP A 41 -0.07 10.84 -14.56
N TRP A 42 -0.66 10.71 -13.37
CA TRP A 42 0.12 10.62 -12.14
C TRP A 42 0.90 9.30 -12.06
N ALA A 43 0.31 8.19 -12.49
CA ALA A 43 0.91 6.87 -12.47
C ALA A 43 2.12 6.78 -13.41
N GLU A 44 2.05 7.38 -14.60
CA GLU A 44 3.17 7.47 -15.55
C GLU A 44 4.39 8.13 -14.91
N LYS A 45 4.19 9.24 -14.21
CA LYS A 45 5.27 9.96 -13.50
C LYS A 45 5.89 9.20 -12.33
N ASN A 46 5.19 8.17 -11.83
CA ASN A 46 5.62 7.36 -10.70
C ASN A 46 5.98 5.92 -11.08
N ASP A 47 6.11 5.63 -12.38
CA ASP A 47 6.43 4.30 -12.93
C ASP A 47 5.45 3.20 -12.47
N ILE A 48 4.14 3.53 -12.37
CA ILE A 48 3.09 2.59 -12.01
C ILE A 48 2.35 2.15 -13.25
N GLY A 49 2.42 0.85 -13.56
CA GLY A 49 1.68 0.23 -14.67
C GLY A 49 0.33 -0.30 -14.22
N PHE A 50 -0.65 -0.24 -15.12
CA PHE A 50 -1.96 -0.87 -14.96
C PHE A 50 -2.16 -1.96 -16.01
N SER A 51 -2.72 -3.11 -15.59
CA SER A 51 -3.22 -4.14 -16.50
C SER A 51 -4.56 -3.72 -17.12
N ALA A 52 -5.41 -3.04 -16.34
CA ALA A 52 -6.69 -2.50 -16.76
C ALA A 52 -7.09 -1.29 -15.91
N VAL A 53 -7.82 -0.36 -16.49
CA VAL A 53 -8.50 0.75 -15.80
C VAL A 53 -9.94 0.77 -16.27
N VAL A 54 -10.88 0.62 -15.32
CA VAL A 54 -12.30 0.49 -15.63
C VAL A 54 -13.09 1.56 -14.88
N SER A 55 -13.95 2.27 -15.59
CA SER A 55 -14.96 3.15 -15.01
C SER A 55 -16.35 2.51 -15.19
N THR A 56 -16.99 2.15 -14.08
CA THR A 56 -18.24 1.39 -14.08
C THR A 56 -19.47 2.23 -14.44
N GLY A 57 -19.33 3.57 -14.49
CA GLY A 57 -20.48 4.46 -14.69
C GLY A 57 -21.58 4.25 -13.63
N ILE A 58 -22.82 4.12 -14.05
CA ILE A 58 -23.97 3.82 -13.17
C ILE A 58 -24.12 2.32 -12.86
N ALA A 59 -23.20 1.48 -13.35
CA ALA A 59 -23.21 0.01 -13.21
C ALA A 59 -24.55 -0.62 -13.63
N ALA A 60 -25.05 -0.27 -14.84
CA ALA A 60 -26.34 -0.75 -15.36
C ALA A 60 -26.31 -2.23 -15.74
N ASP A 61 -25.23 -2.67 -16.42
CA ASP A 61 -25.08 -4.05 -16.89
C ASP A 61 -24.03 -4.83 -16.10
N LEU A 62 -22.87 -4.21 -15.86
CA LEU A 62 -21.76 -4.81 -15.13
C LEU A 62 -21.48 -3.99 -13.86
N ASP A 63 -21.29 -4.69 -12.75
CA ASP A 63 -20.95 -4.07 -11.45
C ASP A 63 -19.55 -4.45 -10.98
N PHE A 64 -19.19 -4.01 -9.76
CA PHE A 64 -17.91 -4.35 -9.13
C PHE A 64 -17.69 -5.86 -9.05
N GLY A 65 -18.74 -6.67 -8.88
CA GLY A 65 -18.61 -8.11 -8.77
C GLY A 65 -18.05 -8.72 -10.04
N ASP A 66 -18.60 -8.34 -11.20
CA ASP A 66 -18.16 -8.84 -12.51
C ASP A 66 -16.69 -8.49 -12.79
N TYR A 67 -16.30 -7.24 -12.49
CA TYR A 67 -14.90 -6.81 -12.67
C TYR A 67 -13.95 -7.49 -11.70
N LEU A 68 -14.34 -7.72 -10.46
CA LEU A 68 -13.54 -8.45 -9.49
C LEU A 68 -13.28 -9.89 -9.95
N ASP A 69 -14.29 -10.59 -10.44
CA ASP A 69 -14.17 -11.96 -10.94
C ASP A 69 -13.25 -12.02 -12.18
N PHE A 70 -13.35 -11.03 -13.08
CA PHE A 70 -12.45 -10.91 -14.23
C PHE A 70 -11.01 -10.65 -13.82
N LEU A 71 -10.76 -9.62 -12.97
CA LEU A 71 -9.43 -9.19 -12.58
C LEU A 71 -8.69 -10.23 -11.73
N VAL A 72 -9.41 -11.05 -10.98
CA VAL A 72 -8.82 -12.16 -10.23
C VAL A 72 -8.21 -13.20 -11.17
N SER A 73 -8.85 -13.46 -12.29
CA SER A 73 -8.42 -14.44 -13.30
C SER A 73 -7.28 -13.92 -14.20
N ASP A 74 -7.10 -12.60 -14.31
CA ASP A 74 -6.10 -11.99 -15.17
C ASP A 74 -4.68 -12.12 -14.54
N PRO A 75 -3.72 -12.84 -15.18
CA PRO A 75 -2.38 -13.01 -14.65
C PRO A 75 -1.54 -11.73 -14.64
N ALA A 76 -1.89 -10.72 -15.45
CA ALA A 76 -1.22 -9.43 -15.48
C ALA A 76 -1.58 -8.56 -14.27
N THR A 77 -2.77 -8.75 -13.69
CA THR A 77 -3.24 -8.02 -12.51
C THR A 77 -2.56 -8.56 -11.24
N LYS A 78 -1.76 -7.74 -10.57
CA LYS A 78 -1.05 -8.10 -9.32
C LYS A 78 -1.77 -7.63 -8.06
N ALA A 79 -2.50 -6.52 -8.14
CA ALA A 79 -3.33 -5.97 -7.10
C ALA A 79 -4.55 -5.29 -7.69
N ILE A 80 -5.66 -5.23 -6.96
CA ILE A 80 -6.91 -4.59 -7.40
C ILE A 80 -7.13 -3.34 -6.56
N LEU A 81 -7.29 -2.21 -7.23
CA LEU A 81 -7.55 -0.91 -6.61
C LEU A 81 -8.99 -0.50 -6.87
N LEU A 82 -9.75 -0.25 -5.82
CA LEU A 82 -11.15 0.14 -5.88
C LEU A 82 -11.32 1.59 -5.42
N TYR A 83 -11.89 2.43 -6.29
CA TYR A 83 -12.42 3.73 -5.94
C TYR A 83 -13.94 3.63 -5.89
N ILE A 84 -14.52 3.76 -4.68
CA ILE A 84 -15.93 3.42 -4.42
C ILE A 84 -16.69 4.67 -4.00
N GLU A 85 -17.68 5.06 -4.81
CA GLU A 85 -18.64 6.11 -4.48
C GLU A 85 -19.92 5.51 -3.85
N GLY A 86 -20.44 4.43 -4.44
CA GLY A 86 -21.61 3.70 -3.99
C GLY A 86 -21.59 2.25 -4.43
N ILE A 87 -22.46 1.43 -3.86
CA ILE A 87 -22.62 0.01 -4.20
C ILE A 87 -24.10 -0.25 -4.36
N ASN A 88 -24.50 -0.82 -5.51
CA ASN A 88 -25.91 -1.13 -5.82
C ASN A 88 -26.33 -2.46 -5.18
N ASP A 89 -25.57 -3.54 -5.37
CA ASP A 89 -25.79 -4.85 -4.76
C ASP A 89 -24.68 -5.17 -3.75
N ALA A 90 -24.96 -4.86 -2.47
CA ALA A 90 -24.00 -5.09 -1.40
C ALA A 90 -23.69 -6.58 -1.17
N ARG A 91 -24.66 -7.48 -1.39
CA ARG A 91 -24.48 -8.93 -1.18
C ARG A 91 -23.54 -9.50 -2.22
N ARG A 92 -23.78 -9.22 -3.50
CA ARG A 92 -22.95 -9.64 -4.62
C ARG A 92 -21.55 -9.06 -4.50
N PHE A 93 -21.45 -7.75 -4.27
CA PHE A 93 -20.19 -7.07 -4.05
C PHE A 93 -19.36 -7.73 -2.95
N MET A 94 -19.95 -7.97 -1.77
CA MET A 94 -19.22 -8.58 -0.64
C MET A 94 -18.79 -10.03 -0.92
N SER A 95 -19.58 -10.78 -1.69
CA SER A 95 -19.22 -12.15 -2.11
C SER A 95 -18.01 -12.16 -3.02
N SER A 96 -18.05 -11.41 -4.13
CA SER A 96 -16.95 -11.31 -5.09
C SER A 96 -15.71 -10.66 -4.48
N LEU A 97 -15.90 -9.67 -3.60
CA LEU A 97 -14.80 -9.01 -2.87
C LEU A 97 -14.01 -10.00 -2.00
N ARG A 98 -14.71 -10.84 -1.22
CA ARG A 98 -14.09 -11.89 -0.40
C ARG A 98 -13.37 -12.93 -1.24
N ALA A 99 -13.96 -13.33 -2.36
CA ALA A 99 -13.33 -14.27 -3.29
C ALA A 99 -12.04 -13.66 -3.89
N ALA A 100 -12.10 -12.41 -4.33
CA ALA A 100 -10.97 -11.68 -4.90
C ALA A 100 -9.84 -11.49 -3.86
N ALA A 101 -10.17 -11.05 -2.65
CA ALA A 101 -9.20 -10.76 -1.60
C ALA A 101 -8.43 -12.00 -1.11
N ARG A 102 -8.95 -13.21 -1.31
CA ARG A 102 -8.24 -14.48 -1.03
C ARG A 102 -7.12 -14.77 -2.03
N ILE A 103 -7.20 -14.21 -3.22
CA ILE A 103 -6.31 -14.53 -4.34
C ILE A 103 -5.32 -13.39 -4.60
N LYS A 104 -5.80 -12.15 -4.56
CA LYS A 104 -5.01 -10.95 -4.85
C LYS A 104 -5.22 -9.89 -3.79
N PRO A 105 -4.21 -9.04 -3.52
CA PRO A 105 -4.40 -7.85 -2.71
C PRO A 105 -5.50 -6.96 -3.30
N VAL A 106 -6.48 -6.62 -2.47
CA VAL A 106 -7.52 -5.65 -2.82
C VAL A 106 -7.41 -4.46 -1.88
N ILE A 107 -7.32 -3.27 -2.46
CA ILE A 107 -7.18 -2.00 -1.74
C ILE A 107 -8.36 -1.12 -2.12
N ALA A 108 -9.07 -0.58 -1.13
CA ALA A 108 -10.27 0.19 -1.37
C ALA A 108 -10.19 1.61 -0.80
N LEU A 109 -10.54 2.58 -1.62
CA LEU A 109 -10.75 3.98 -1.27
C LEU A 109 -12.26 4.27 -1.37
N LYS A 110 -12.92 4.48 -0.23
CA LYS A 110 -14.33 4.89 -0.16
C LYS A 110 -14.42 6.41 0.00
N VAL A 111 -15.15 7.06 -0.87
CA VAL A 111 -15.48 8.49 -0.78
C VAL A 111 -16.88 8.71 -0.18
N GLY A 112 -17.21 9.94 0.17
CA GLY A 112 -18.48 10.25 0.85
C GLY A 112 -18.53 9.72 2.28
N ARG A 113 -17.41 9.78 3.03
CA ARG A 113 -17.28 9.24 4.39
C ARG A 113 -17.93 10.11 5.47
N HIS A 114 -17.97 11.41 5.25
CA HIS A 114 -18.52 12.40 6.16
C HIS A 114 -19.77 13.03 5.57
N ALA A 115 -20.62 13.62 6.40
CA ALA A 115 -21.92 14.18 6.00
C ALA A 115 -21.84 15.09 4.75
N ALA A 116 -20.91 16.03 4.73
CA ALA A 116 -20.72 16.92 3.57
C ALA A 116 -20.32 16.18 2.28
N GLY A 117 -19.44 15.17 2.38
CA GLY A 117 -19.06 14.33 1.24
C GLY A 117 -20.17 13.39 0.80
N ALA A 118 -20.99 12.90 1.75
CA ALA A 118 -22.15 12.05 1.48
C ALA A 118 -23.23 12.84 0.73
N GLU A 119 -23.52 14.07 1.14
CA GLU A 119 -24.46 14.97 0.47
C GLU A 119 -24.02 15.29 -0.96
N ALA A 120 -22.74 15.61 -1.15
CA ALA A 120 -22.16 15.80 -2.49
C ALA A 120 -22.26 14.52 -3.35
N SER A 121 -21.98 13.35 -2.78
CA SER A 121 -22.10 12.06 -3.47
C SER A 121 -23.53 11.72 -3.85
N MET A 122 -24.51 11.98 -2.97
CA MET A 122 -25.94 11.76 -3.26
C MET A 122 -26.43 12.63 -4.43
N SER A 123 -26.03 13.89 -4.49
CA SER A 123 -26.38 14.77 -5.61
C SER A 123 -25.76 14.33 -6.95
N HIS A 124 -24.64 13.61 -6.92
CA HIS A 124 -23.97 13.12 -8.15
C HIS A 124 -24.41 11.73 -8.59
N THR A 125 -24.66 10.81 -7.67
CA THR A 125 -24.86 9.39 -7.97
C THR A 125 -26.25 8.86 -7.64
N GLY A 126 -27.02 9.61 -6.84
CA GLY A 126 -28.32 9.13 -6.32
C GLY A 126 -28.20 7.96 -5.33
N ALA A 127 -27.00 7.49 -5.02
CA ALA A 127 -26.77 6.34 -4.15
C ALA A 127 -26.86 6.72 -2.68
N LEU A 128 -27.62 5.95 -1.89
CA LEU A 128 -27.63 6.06 -0.43
C LEU A 128 -26.25 5.68 0.14
N VAL A 129 -25.62 6.61 0.83
CA VAL A 129 -24.36 6.35 1.52
C VAL A 129 -24.66 5.74 2.88
N GLY A 130 -24.35 4.44 3.05
CA GLY A 130 -24.45 3.77 4.34
C GLY A 130 -23.41 4.29 5.35
N SER A 131 -23.53 3.87 6.64
CA SER A 131 -22.56 4.21 7.70
C SER A 131 -21.14 3.84 7.28
N ASP A 132 -20.21 4.79 7.41
CA ASP A 132 -18.79 4.60 7.09
C ASP A 132 -18.12 3.53 7.97
N GLU A 133 -18.54 3.42 9.23
CA GLU A 133 -18.04 2.41 10.18
C GLU A 133 -18.45 0.99 9.79
N VAL A 134 -19.72 0.82 9.37
CA VAL A 134 -20.21 -0.47 8.87
C VAL A 134 -19.44 -0.88 7.62
N PHE A 135 -19.21 0.07 6.71
CA PHE A 135 -18.44 -0.17 5.49
C PHE A 135 -16.99 -0.53 5.80
N ALA A 136 -16.34 0.17 6.73
CA ALA A 136 -14.98 -0.12 7.17
C ALA A 136 -14.85 -1.53 7.74
N SER A 137 -15.79 -1.90 8.62
CA SER A 137 -15.85 -3.23 9.24
C SER A 137 -16.05 -4.33 8.19
N ALA A 138 -16.94 -4.10 7.23
CA ALA A 138 -17.20 -5.03 6.12
C ALA A 138 -15.96 -5.26 5.25
N LEU A 139 -15.24 -4.22 4.88
CA LEU A 139 -13.99 -4.31 4.12
C LEU A 139 -12.91 -5.09 4.88
N SER A 140 -12.67 -4.75 6.15
CA SER A 140 -11.68 -5.42 6.99
C SER A 140 -11.97 -6.92 7.12
N ARG A 141 -13.21 -7.30 7.42
CA ARG A 141 -13.64 -8.72 7.49
C ARG A 141 -13.61 -9.44 6.15
N SER A 142 -13.52 -8.72 5.05
CA SER A 142 -13.37 -9.28 3.69
C SER A 142 -11.92 -9.35 3.24
N GLY A 143 -10.95 -9.08 4.12
CA GLY A 143 -9.53 -9.14 3.79
C GLY A 143 -9.02 -7.95 2.97
N VAL A 144 -9.80 -6.89 2.86
CA VAL A 144 -9.50 -5.72 2.04
C VAL A 144 -8.80 -4.65 2.86
N LEU A 145 -7.74 -4.07 2.31
CA LEU A 145 -7.09 -2.91 2.89
C LEU A 145 -7.85 -1.64 2.52
N ARG A 146 -8.33 -0.91 3.52
CA ARG A 146 -8.95 0.39 3.32
C ARG A 146 -7.94 1.52 3.49
N VAL A 147 -7.99 2.48 2.55
CA VAL A 147 -7.21 3.71 2.56
C VAL A 147 -8.11 4.94 2.42
N GLN A 148 -7.57 6.13 2.67
CA GLN A 148 -8.36 7.37 2.76
C GLN A 148 -8.07 8.37 1.64
N THR A 149 -6.94 8.25 0.94
CA THR A 149 -6.54 9.15 -0.14
C THR A 149 -6.02 8.37 -1.34
N VAL A 150 -6.01 9.01 -2.50
CA VAL A 150 -5.45 8.43 -3.73
C VAL A 150 -3.95 8.15 -3.58
N GLY A 151 -3.20 9.05 -2.92
CA GLY A 151 -1.78 8.82 -2.63
C GLY A 151 -1.54 7.56 -1.79
N GLN A 152 -2.37 7.35 -0.76
CA GLN A 152 -2.34 6.14 0.06
C GLN A 152 -2.70 4.88 -0.75
N LEU A 153 -3.66 4.99 -1.68
CA LEU A 153 -4.05 3.87 -2.55
C LEU A 153 -2.84 3.34 -3.33
N PHE A 154 -2.05 4.24 -3.90
CA PHE A 154 -0.85 3.87 -4.65
C PHE A 154 0.32 3.43 -3.77
N SER A 155 0.52 4.09 -2.62
CA SER A 155 1.55 3.66 -1.66
C SER A 155 1.29 2.24 -1.13
N ALA A 156 0.03 1.93 -0.83
CA ALA A 156 -0.40 0.60 -0.43
C ALA A 156 -0.22 -0.43 -1.56
N ALA A 157 -0.60 -0.07 -2.80
CA ALA A 157 -0.40 -0.94 -3.95
C ALA A 157 1.08 -1.25 -4.17
N LYS A 158 1.95 -0.25 -4.06
CA LYS A 158 3.40 -0.41 -4.17
C LYS A 158 3.95 -1.35 -3.10
N ALA A 159 3.56 -1.15 -1.84
CA ALA A 159 3.98 -1.99 -0.73
C ALA A 159 3.52 -3.45 -0.91
N LEU A 160 2.25 -3.66 -1.21
CA LEU A 160 1.65 -5.00 -1.32
C LEU A 160 2.06 -5.75 -2.58
N SER A 161 2.34 -5.05 -3.70
CA SER A 161 2.80 -5.70 -4.94
C SER A 161 4.27 -6.11 -4.92
N ALA A 162 5.09 -5.44 -4.12
CA ALA A 162 6.50 -5.77 -3.93
C ALA A 162 6.70 -6.91 -2.91
N ALA A 163 5.78 -7.04 -1.96
CA ALA A 163 5.90 -7.97 -0.85
C ALA A 163 5.30 -9.34 -1.19
N ASN A 164 6.14 -10.33 -1.51
CA ASN A 164 5.76 -11.75 -1.43
C ASN A 164 5.64 -12.23 0.03
N TYR A 165 5.52 -11.32 0.98
CA TYR A 165 5.59 -11.60 2.41
C TYR A 165 4.22 -11.99 2.96
N ARG A 166 4.12 -13.19 3.54
CA ARG A 166 2.91 -13.75 4.17
C ARG A 166 3.06 -13.95 5.68
N GLY A 167 4.04 -13.30 6.31
CA GLY A 167 4.32 -13.41 7.74
C GLY A 167 3.63 -12.33 8.58
N LYS A 168 4.05 -12.25 9.84
CA LYS A 168 3.70 -11.12 10.71
C LYS A 168 4.44 -9.87 10.21
N SER A 169 3.84 -8.72 10.32
CA SER A 169 4.44 -7.42 9.98
C SER A 169 4.00 -6.41 11.03
N GLU A 170 4.22 -6.75 12.30
CA GLU A 170 3.73 -5.98 13.44
C GLU A 170 4.85 -5.16 14.08
N ARG A 171 6.08 -5.73 14.12
CA ARG A 171 7.24 -5.15 14.81
C ARG A 171 8.27 -4.64 13.80
N LEU A 172 8.49 -3.34 13.85
CA LEU A 172 9.32 -2.59 12.92
C LEU A 172 10.67 -2.22 13.52
N VAL A 173 11.76 -2.44 12.77
CA VAL A 173 13.04 -1.79 13.02
C VAL A 173 13.26 -0.65 12.02
N ILE A 174 13.77 0.48 12.51
CA ILE A 174 14.12 1.64 11.68
C ILE A 174 15.64 1.80 11.72
N ILE A 175 16.28 1.84 10.55
CA ILE A 175 17.71 2.08 10.41
C ILE A 175 17.90 3.39 9.67
N THR A 176 18.69 4.29 10.22
CA THR A 176 18.87 5.64 9.68
C THR A 176 20.30 6.15 9.94
N ASN A 177 20.81 6.99 9.04
CA ASN A 177 22.05 7.75 9.30
C ASN A 177 21.80 9.15 9.88
N GLY A 178 20.60 9.40 10.40
CA GLY A 178 20.25 10.71 10.98
C GLY A 178 19.24 10.57 12.10
N GLY A 179 19.58 11.08 13.29
CA GLY A 179 18.74 10.99 14.47
C GLY A 179 17.37 11.65 14.30
N GLY A 180 17.32 12.85 13.69
CA GLY A 180 16.06 13.56 13.45
C GLY A 180 15.05 12.76 12.62
N PRO A 181 15.41 12.28 11.43
CA PRO A 181 14.57 11.38 10.65
C PRO A 181 14.17 10.10 11.40
N GLY A 182 15.05 9.54 12.21
CA GLY A 182 14.74 8.39 13.06
C GLY A 182 13.61 8.68 14.04
N VAL A 183 13.70 9.80 14.76
CA VAL A 183 12.66 10.24 15.71
C VAL A 183 11.33 10.49 14.99
N MET A 184 11.34 11.21 13.87
CA MET A 184 10.12 11.44 13.08
C MET A 184 9.47 10.14 12.61
N ALA A 185 10.27 9.15 12.22
CA ALA A 185 9.76 7.85 11.79
C ALA A 185 9.17 7.05 12.97
N ALA A 186 9.77 7.16 14.17
CA ALA A 186 9.25 6.55 15.39
C ALA A 186 7.91 7.17 15.82
N ASP A 187 7.80 8.51 15.79
CA ASP A 187 6.54 9.22 16.04
C ASP A 187 5.47 8.76 15.05
N ARG A 188 5.81 8.69 13.76
CA ARG A 188 4.88 8.23 12.73
C ARG A 188 4.47 6.78 12.92
N ALA A 189 5.37 5.90 13.35
CA ALA A 189 5.05 4.51 13.66
C ALA A 189 4.01 4.42 14.80
N THR A 190 4.19 5.23 15.83
CA THR A 190 3.24 5.36 16.94
C THR A 190 1.87 5.85 16.47
N ASP A 191 1.80 6.89 15.64
CA ASP A 191 0.56 7.37 15.03
C ASP A 191 -0.18 6.30 14.22
N GLN A 192 0.57 5.38 13.60
CA GLN A 192 0.03 4.27 12.81
C GLN A 192 -0.19 2.99 13.61
N GLU A 193 -0.03 3.02 14.93
CA GLU A 193 -0.16 1.85 15.82
C GLU A 193 0.79 0.71 15.45
N ILE A 194 1.99 1.04 14.93
CA ILE A 194 3.06 0.09 14.62
C ILE A 194 4.01 0.01 15.80
N GLU A 195 4.23 -1.21 16.29
CA GLU A 195 5.19 -1.48 17.36
C GLU A 195 6.63 -1.37 16.84
N LEU A 196 7.44 -0.57 17.53
CA LEU A 196 8.89 -0.59 17.30
C LEU A 196 9.49 -1.81 17.99
N SER A 197 10.25 -2.61 17.22
CA SER A 197 10.91 -3.81 17.75
C SER A 197 11.83 -3.50 18.91
N SER A 198 11.67 -4.22 20.01
CA SER A 198 12.69 -4.29 21.06
C SER A 198 13.77 -5.28 20.62
N LEU A 199 14.97 -4.77 20.34
CA LEU A 199 16.08 -5.61 19.86
C LEU A 199 16.59 -6.52 20.99
N SER A 200 16.90 -7.78 20.65
CA SER A 200 17.41 -8.75 21.61
C SER A 200 18.81 -8.36 22.13
N PRO A 201 19.22 -8.80 23.33
CA PRO A 201 20.56 -8.53 23.85
C PRO A 201 21.69 -9.00 22.93
N SER A 202 21.49 -10.11 22.21
CA SER A 202 22.46 -10.60 21.22
C SER A 202 22.56 -9.70 20.00
N THR A 203 21.44 -9.15 19.54
CA THR A 203 21.39 -8.17 18.45
C THR A 203 22.06 -6.86 18.86
N MET A 204 21.78 -6.39 20.07
CA MET A 204 22.42 -5.20 20.62
C MET A 204 23.95 -5.36 20.71
N ALA A 205 24.42 -6.48 21.24
CA ALA A 205 25.86 -6.76 21.31
C ALA A 205 26.52 -6.83 19.92
N ALA A 206 25.87 -7.45 18.94
CA ALA A 206 26.37 -7.51 17.56
C ALA A 206 26.40 -6.13 16.88
N LEU A 207 25.44 -5.26 17.18
CA LEU A 207 25.45 -3.86 16.70
C LEU A 207 26.56 -3.05 17.36
N ASP A 208 26.82 -3.26 18.66
CA ASP A 208 27.92 -2.60 19.39
C ASP A 208 29.31 -2.93 18.82
N GLU A 209 29.48 -4.13 18.21
CA GLU A 209 30.72 -4.55 17.58
C GLU A 209 30.98 -3.85 16.24
N VAL A 210 29.93 -3.50 15.48
CA VAL A 210 30.05 -2.98 14.10
C VAL A 210 29.74 -1.48 13.99
N LEU A 211 29.04 -0.90 14.96
CA LEU A 211 28.65 0.49 14.92
C LEU A 211 29.60 1.36 15.77
N PRO A 212 29.76 2.66 15.45
CA PRO A 212 30.49 3.61 16.31
C PRO A 212 29.86 3.65 17.71
N SER A 213 30.69 3.83 18.74
CA SER A 213 30.23 3.85 20.13
C SER A 213 29.18 4.92 20.49
N VAL A 214 28.94 5.84 19.59
CA VAL A 214 27.93 6.93 19.71
C VAL A 214 26.64 6.64 18.98
N TRP A 215 26.42 5.42 18.49
CA TRP A 215 25.14 5.05 17.90
C TRP A 215 24.00 5.07 18.93
N SER A 216 22.75 5.01 18.50
CA SER A 216 21.59 5.25 19.40
C SER A 216 21.37 4.21 20.51
N HIS A 217 22.01 3.04 20.46
CA HIS A 217 21.82 1.91 21.38
C HIS A 217 20.35 1.52 21.56
N GLY A 218 19.58 1.56 20.47
CA GLY A 218 18.15 1.25 20.48
C GLY A 218 17.51 1.32 19.10
N ASN A 219 16.21 1.18 19.05
CA ASN A 219 15.40 1.36 17.84
C ASN A 219 14.65 2.70 17.95
N PRO A 220 14.80 3.65 17.04
CA PRO A 220 15.56 3.58 15.76
C PRO A 220 17.08 3.38 15.94
N VAL A 221 17.65 2.56 15.06
CA VAL A 221 19.09 2.30 14.97
C VAL A 221 19.73 3.44 14.17
N ASP A 222 20.25 4.44 14.85
CA ASP A 222 20.98 5.54 14.21
C ASP A 222 22.44 5.14 14.04
N ILE A 223 22.83 4.87 12.80
CA ILE A 223 24.16 4.41 12.40
C ILE A 223 25.14 5.56 12.13
N ILE A 224 24.77 6.78 12.46
CA ILE A 224 25.52 8.03 12.36
C ILE A 224 25.71 8.52 10.92
N GLY A 225 25.79 9.87 10.77
CA GLY A 225 25.74 10.59 9.48
C GLY A 225 26.85 10.26 8.48
N ASP A 226 28.00 9.79 8.93
CA ASP A 226 29.13 9.41 8.08
C ASP A 226 29.10 7.95 7.61
N ALA A 227 27.98 7.25 7.81
CA ALA A 227 27.84 5.83 7.53
C ALA A 227 28.18 5.46 6.07
N PRO A 228 29.20 4.61 5.84
CA PRO A 228 29.48 4.04 4.55
C PRO A 228 28.47 2.91 4.21
N PRO A 229 28.42 2.44 2.96
CA PRO A 229 27.48 1.39 2.52
C PRO A 229 27.52 0.12 3.39
N GLU A 230 28.74 -0.32 3.77
CA GLU A 230 28.95 -1.52 4.56
C GLU A 230 28.32 -1.45 5.95
N ARG A 231 28.25 -0.22 6.54
CA ARG A 231 27.61 -0.02 7.85
C ARG A 231 26.10 -0.18 7.77
N TYR A 232 25.48 0.26 6.66
CA TYR A 232 24.06 0.00 6.39
C TYR A 232 23.78 -1.49 6.25
N GLU A 233 24.58 -2.20 5.45
CA GLU A 233 24.46 -3.62 5.23
C GLU A 233 24.57 -4.41 6.54
N GLN A 234 25.64 -4.19 7.30
CA GLN A 234 25.89 -4.88 8.57
C GLN A 234 24.77 -4.64 9.58
N ALA A 235 24.35 -3.38 9.79
CA ALA A 235 23.28 -3.05 10.70
C ALA A 235 21.94 -3.70 10.26
N LEU A 236 21.64 -3.65 8.98
CA LEU A 236 20.40 -4.23 8.41
C LEU A 236 20.40 -5.75 8.57
N ASP A 237 21.48 -6.42 8.22
CA ASP A 237 21.61 -7.88 8.30
C ASP A 237 21.50 -8.38 9.75
N ILE A 238 22.11 -7.67 10.70
CA ILE A 238 22.02 -7.98 12.13
C ILE A 238 20.56 -7.83 12.62
N CYS A 239 19.92 -6.71 12.29
CA CYS A 239 18.53 -6.45 12.70
C CYS A 239 17.55 -7.43 12.06
N LEU A 240 17.71 -7.78 10.79
CA LEU A 240 16.82 -8.70 10.10
C LEU A 240 16.92 -10.14 10.60
N LYS A 241 18.04 -10.53 11.22
CA LYS A 241 18.19 -11.84 11.88
C LYS A 241 17.51 -11.92 13.24
N ASP A 242 17.20 -10.78 13.87
CA ASP A 242 16.51 -10.76 15.16
C ASP A 242 15.09 -11.35 15.03
N PRO A 243 14.71 -12.34 15.85
CA PRO A 243 13.37 -12.92 15.83
C PRO A 243 12.30 -11.94 16.34
N GLY A 244 12.68 -10.88 17.05
CA GLY A 244 11.82 -9.80 17.49
C GLY A 244 11.49 -8.77 16.41
N VAL A 245 12.11 -8.86 15.23
CA VAL A 245 11.92 -7.95 14.10
C VAL A 245 11.08 -8.63 13.04
N ASP A 246 9.97 -8.01 12.62
CA ASP A 246 9.11 -8.53 11.56
C ASP A 246 9.37 -7.85 10.20
N GLY A 247 9.99 -6.66 10.19
CA GLY A 247 10.40 -5.97 8.99
C GLY A 247 11.20 -4.71 9.30
N ALA A 248 11.74 -4.06 8.28
CA ALA A 248 12.64 -2.92 8.43
C ALA A 248 12.29 -1.75 7.50
N ILE A 249 12.61 -0.55 7.97
CA ILE A 249 12.67 0.65 7.13
C ILE A 249 14.10 1.18 7.18
N VAL A 250 14.69 1.42 6.01
CA VAL A 250 15.99 2.08 5.86
C VAL A 250 15.78 3.50 5.39
N ILE A 251 16.25 4.46 6.17
CA ILE A 251 16.17 5.89 5.86
C ILE A 251 17.57 6.41 5.56
N LEU A 252 17.73 7.00 4.40
CA LEU A 252 18.97 7.67 4.02
C LEU A 252 18.73 9.17 3.91
N THR A 253 19.49 9.92 4.71
CA THR A 253 19.63 11.38 4.60
C THR A 253 20.95 11.67 3.92
N PRO A 254 20.99 12.28 2.72
CA PRO A 254 22.23 12.49 2.00
C PRO A 254 23.14 13.49 2.75
N GLN A 255 24.37 13.09 2.98
CA GLN A 255 25.43 13.88 3.57
C GLN A 255 26.55 14.05 2.53
N ALA A 256 27.47 14.99 2.75
CA ALA A 256 28.58 15.23 1.81
C ALA A 256 29.46 13.98 1.55
N MET A 257 29.55 13.09 2.55
CA MET A 257 30.35 11.85 2.48
C MET A 257 29.52 10.62 2.08
N THR A 258 28.22 10.74 1.98
CA THR A 258 27.34 9.62 1.65
C THR A 258 27.28 9.41 0.14
N ASN A 259 27.48 8.19 -0.34
CA ASN A 259 27.16 7.80 -1.71
C ASN A 259 25.80 7.07 -1.74
N PRO A 260 24.69 7.74 -2.05
CA PRO A 260 23.36 7.14 -1.97
C PRO A 260 23.19 5.90 -2.87
N THR A 261 23.90 5.85 -4.01
CA THR A 261 23.81 4.73 -4.96
C THR A 261 24.52 3.49 -4.44
N GLU A 262 25.70 3.64 -3.83
CA GLU A 262 26.41 2.50 -3.23
C GLU A 262 25.67 1.98 -1.99
N VAL A 263 25.10 2.86 -1.17
CA VAL A 263 24.23 2.45 -0.06
C VAL A 263 23.00 1.68 -0.58
N ALA A 264 22.38 2.13 -1.69
CA ALA A 264 21.26 1.42 -2.28
C ALA A 264 21.64 0.00 -2.74
N LYS A 265 22.84 -0.19 -3.30
CA LYS A 265 23.35 -1.53 -3.68
C LYS A 265 23.51 -2.43 -2.46
N ALA A 266 24.15 -1.94 -1.39
CA ALA A 266 24.34 -2.69 -0.15
C ALA A 266 23.00 -3.10 0.48
N VAL A 267 22.02 -2.19 0.51
CA VAL A 267 20.67 -2.49 0.99
C VAL A 267 19.94 -3.52 0.10
N LEU A 268 20.17 -3.51 -1.22
CA LEU A 268 19.60 -4.51 -2.12
C LEU A 268 20.22 -5.90 -1.92
N GLU A 269 21.52 -6.00 -1.57
CA GLU A 269 22.17 -7.25 -1.22
C GLU A 269 21.56 -7.86 0.04
N SER A 270 21.34 -7.07 1.09
CA SER A 270 20.62 -7.51 2.28
C SER A 270 19.17 -7.90 1.98
N ALA A 271 18.48 -7.14 1.11
CA ALA A 271 17.11 -7.42 0.72
C ALA A 271 16.94 -8.77 0.00
N ALA A 272 17.95 -9.19 -0.78
CA ALA A 272 17.95 -10.47 -1.48
C ALA A 272 18.07 -11.68 -0.52
N ASN A 273 18.59 -11.46 0.68
CA ASN A 273 18.87 -12.50 1.68
C ASN A 273 17.77 -12.62 2.76
N THR A 274 16.69 -11.86 2.65
CA THR A 274 15.62 -11.88 3.65
C THR A 274 14.25 -12.10 3.01
N SER A 275 13.35 -12.72 3.77
CA SER A 275 11.91 -12.77 3.44
C SER A 275 11.10 -11.73 4.23
N LYS A 276 11.72 -10.97 5.14
CA LYS A 276 11.05 -9.91 5.90
C LYS A 276 10.84 -8.69 5.02
N PRO A 277 9.70 -7.99 5.13
CA PRO A 277 9.44 -6.78 4.35
C PRO A 277 10.48 -5.70 4.66
N LEU A 278 11.03 -5.15 3.60
CA LEU A 278 11.96 -4.05 3.65
C LEU A 278 11.43 -2.89 2.83
N MET A 279 11.41 -1.72 3.41
CA MET A 279 11.03 -0.47 2.75
C MET A 279 12.14 0.54 2.89
N THR A 280 12.22 1.47 1.95
CA THR A 280 13.27 2.47 1.93
C THR A 280 12.70 3.87 1.80
N SER A 281 13.43 4.86 2.34
CA SER A 281 13.19 6.27 2.12
C SER A 281 14.52 7.00 1.91
N TRP A 282 14.87 7.22 0.64
CA TRP A 282 15.99 8.06 0.27
C TRP A 282 15.52 9.52 0.22
N MET A 283 15.78 10.24 1.31
CA MET A 283 15.36 11.64 1.45
C MET A 283 16.18 12.55 0.53
N GLY A 284 15.54 13.54 -0.08
CA GLY A 284 16.19 14.50 -0.93
C GLY A 284 15.68 14.49 -2.38
N GLY A 285 16.42 15.17 -3.25
CA GLY A 285 16.08 15.38 -4.67
C GLY A 285 17.11 14.72 -5.59
N LYS A 286 17.78 15.57 -6.41
CA LYS A 286 18.73 15.09 -7.46
C LYS A 286 19.83 14.18 -6.95
N GLN A 287 20.32 14.38 -5.73
CA GLN A 287 21.41 13.57 -5.15
C GLN A 287 21.07 12.09 -4.98
N VAL A 288 19.79 11.78 -4.77
CA VAL A 288 19.31 10.42 -4.51
C VAL A 288 18.57 9.79 -5.70
N GLU A 289 18.40 10.51 -6.81
CA GLU A 289 17.58 10.06 -7.94
C GLU A 289 18.12 8.78 -8.59
N ALA A 290 19.44 8.67 -8.77
CA ALA A 290 20.07 7.46 -9.32
C ALA A 290 19.87 6.25 -8.41
N ALA A 291 20.00 6.43 -7.10
CA ALA A 291 19.77 5.39 -6.10
C ALA A 291 18.29 4.95 -6.09
N ARG A 292 17.36 5.91 -6.13
CA ARG A 292 15.91 5.62 -6.17
C ARG A 292 15.51 4.86 -7.44
N LYS A 293 16.14 5.20 -8.57
CA LYS A 293 15.94 4.46 -9.82
C LYS A 293 16.41 3.00 -9.67
N LEU A 294 17.58 2.76 -9.07
CA LEU A 294 18.11 1.43 -8.81
C LEU A 294 17.15 0.61 -7.92
N LEU A 295 16.66 1.20 -6.82
CA LEU A 295 15.72 0.55 -5.91
C LEU A 295 14.39 0.20 -6.63
N ARG A 296 13.88 1.08 -7.49
CA ARG A 296 12.67 0.82 -8.30
C ARG A 296 12.87 -0.33 -9.29
N GLU A 297 13.99 -0.33 -10.02
CA GLU A 297 14.32 -1.39 -10.99
C GLU A 297 14.43 -2.75 -10.30
N ALA A 298 14.97 -2.80 -9.09
CA ALA A 298 15.03 -3.98 -8.24
C ALA A 298 13.69 -4.31 -7.54
N ARG A 299 12.65 -3.50 -7.73
CA ARG A 299 11.32 -3.64 -7.10
C ARG A 299 11.35 -3.57 -5.57
N LEU A 300 12.35 -2.94 -4.99
CA LEU A 300 12.35 -2.62 -3.56
C LEU A 300 11.52 -1.34 -3.33
N PRO A 301 10.50 -1.35 -2.47
CA PRO A 301 9.66 -0.19 -2.23
C PRO A 301 10.45 0.98 -1.67
N ASP A 302 10.56 2.06 -2.43
CA ASP A 302 11.19 3.31 -2.02
C ASP A 302 10.17 4.44 -2.01
N PHE A 303 10.14 5.22 -0.94
CA PHE A 303 9.20 6.30 -0.71
C PHE A 303 9.93 7.64 -0.60
N ARG A 304 9.26 8.72 -1.05
CA ARG A 304 9.88 10.05 -1.07
C ARG A 304 10.09 10.64 0.31
N THR A 305 9.25 10.25 1.26
CA THR A 305 9.32 10.68 2.65
C THR A 305 9.30 9.48 3.57
N LEU A 306 9.88 9.63 4.75
CA LEU A 306 9.90 8.59 5.78
C LEU A 306 8.49 8.25 6.27
N GLU A 307 7.58 9.24 6.35
CA GLU A 307 6.20 9.02 6.75
C GLU A 307 5.49 8.09 5.77
N ASN A 308 5.71 8.27 4.47
CA ASN A 308 5.14 7.38 3.46
C ASN A 308 5.71 5.96 3.54
N ALA A 309 6.97 5.78 3.96
CA ALA A 309 7.55 4.46 4.17
C ALA A 309 6.94 3.78 5.41
N VAL A 310 6.74 4.51 6.49
CA VAL A 310 6.07 4.00 7.70
C VAL A 310 4.61 3.68 7.41
N ASP A 311 3.90 4.56 6.71
CA ASP A 311 2.51 4.32 6.28
C ASP A 311 2.42 3.05 5.42
N ALA A 312 3.37 2.84 4.51
CA ALA A 312 3.41 1.66 3.67
C ALA A 312 3.60 0.36 4.48
N PHE A 313 4.43 0.39 5.52
CA PHE A 313 4.55 -0.72 6.46
C PHE A 313 3.25 -0.96 7.23
N SER A 314 2.57 0.10 7.67
CA SER A 314 1.26 -0.02 8.35
C SER A 314 0.19 -0.64 7.43
N TYR A 315 0.21 -0.36 6.13
CA TYR A 315 -0.71 -0.98 5.18
C TYR A 315 -0.46 -2.48 5.06
N LEU A 316 0.80 -2.90 5.06
CA LEU A 316 1.15 -4.32 5.06
C LEU A 316 0.69 -5.01 6.34
N ALA A 317 0.91 -4.40 7.50
CA ALA A 317 0.45 -4.91 8.79
C ALA A 317 -1.07 -5.08 8.86
N ARG A 318 -1.81 -4.03 8.47
CA ARG A 318 -3.28 -4.05 8.40
C ARG A 318 -3.79 -5.07 7.38
N TYR A 319 -3.18 -5.15 6.21
CA TYR A 319 -3.53 -6.16 5.21
C TYR A 319 -3.37 -7.58 5.76
N ASN A 320 -2.24 -7.89 6.39
CA ASN A 320 -2.00 -9.20 6.99
C ASN A 320 -3.01 -9.51 8.11
N THR A 321 -3.38 -8.53 8.92
CA THR A 321 -4.42 -8.69 9.94
C THR A 321 -5.79 -8.96 9.30
N ASN A 322 -6.16 -8.22 8.25
CA ASN A 322 -7.42 -8.43 7.53
C ASN A 322 -7.46 -9.80 6.84
N GLN A 323 -6.33 -10.27 6.29
CA GLN A 323 -6.23 -11.62 5.72
C GLN A 323 -6.43 -12.70 6.80
N ARG A 324 -5.87 -12.51 7.99
CA ARG A 324 -6.11 -13.42 9.12
C ARG A 324 -7.61 -13.46 9.49
N LEU A 325 -8.27 -12.31 9.55
CA LEU A 325 -9.72 -12.22 9.81
C LEU A 325 -10.55 -12.91 8.72
N LEU A 326 -10.19 -12.71 7.45
CA LEU A 326 -10.87 -13.35 6.30
C LEU A 326 -10.79 -14.89 6.36
N LEU A 327 -9.67 -15.44 6.84
CA LEU A 327 -9.40 -16.88 6.89
C LEU A 327 -9.86 -17.53 8.21
N GLN A 328 -10.33 -16.76 9.20
CA GLN A 328 -10.86 -17.31 10.43
C GLN A 328 -12.12 -18.12 10.17
N THR A 329 -12.09 -19.37 10.59
CA THR A 329 -13.29 -20.21 10.65
C THR A 329 -14.02 -19.89 11.95
N PRO A 330 -15.34 -19.59 11.95
CA PRO A 330 -16.09 -19.43 13.18
C PRO A 330 -15.92 -20.67 14.06
N GLY A 331 -15.61 -20.46 15.34
CA GLY A 331 -15.61 -21.55 16.31
C GLY A 331 -16.98 -22.23 16.33
N GLY A 332 -17.03 -23.53 16.52
CA GLY A 332 -18.30 -24.26 16.71
C GLY A 332 -19.08 -23.65 17.87
N LEU A 333 -20.40 -23.59 17.73
CA LEU A 333 -21.27 -23.18 18.84
C LEU A 333 -20.93 -24.00 20.09
N PRO A 334 -20.85 -23.39 21.28
CA PRO A 334 -20.66 -24.13 22.52
C PRO A 334 -21.76 -25.20 22.63
N ARG A 335 -21.39 -26.46 22.82
CA ARG A 335 -22.34 -27.53 23.06
C ARG A 335 -23.09 -27.19 24.35
N GLY A 336 -24.39 -26.91 24.26
CA GLY A 336 -25.27 -26.67 25.40
C GLY A 336 -25.90 -25.27 25.51
N GLN A 337 -25.73 -24.38 24.56
CA GLN A 337 -26.58 -23.17 24.49
C GLN A 337 -27.83 -23.49 23.67
N GLU A 338 -28.99 -23.43 24.33
CA GLU A 338 -30.30 -23.44 23.66
C GLU A 338 -30.34 -22.28 22.64
N VAL A 339 -30.70 -22.61 21.41
CA VAL A 339 -30.95 -21.61 20.37
C VAL A 339 -32.14 -20.78 20.82
N PRO A 340 -32.05 -19.43 20.98
CA PRO A 340 -33.21 -18.62 21.29
C PRO A 340 -34.28 -18.86 20.22
N ASP A 341 -35.52 -19.18 20.66
CA ASP A 341 -36.68 -19.25 19.80
C ASP A 341 -36.84 -17.94 19.04
N ARG A 342 -37.10 -18.03 17.74
CA ARG A 342 -37.27 -16.88 16.86
C ARG A 342 -38.60 -16.15 17.09
#